data_13342d689bfd3f99a0f9bb684ce55ab5
#
_entry.id   13342d689bfd3f99a0f9bb684ce55ab5
#
_cell.length_a   1.000
_cell.length_b   1.000
_cell.length_c   1.000
_cell.angle_alpha   90.00
_cell.angle_beta   90.00
_cell.angle_gamma   90.00
#
_symmetry.space_group_name_H-M   'P 1'
#
loop_
_entity.id
_entity.type
_entity.pdbx_description
1 polymer ?
#
loop_
_entity_poly.entity_id
_entity_poly.type
_entity_poly.pdbx_seq_one_letter_code
_entity_poly.pdbx_strand_id
1 'polypeptide(L)'
;MRASMRYRYHFWTATRATSKSFTAYLCALVRAILLPRSSIMIASEVKGTVINIAKDKFAQFFRHWPILEKELTTRQDDGKTGVKSSTNYYELYFKNGSQITVVSKDTSRGLRATAAILEECALISEEAYTEVLWPQLNVKRMEVDGTLNVDEPSSP
;
A
#
# COMPACT_ATOMS: atom_id res chain seq x y z
N MET A 1 12.96 -7.54 -1.36
CA MET A 1 11.90 -8.26 -0.65
C MET A 1 12.22 -8.62 0.80
N ARG A 2 13.26 -9.42 1.11
CA ARG A 2 13.56 -9.80 2.52
C ARG A 2 13.74 -8.61 3.45
N ALA A 3 14.42 -7.55 3.01
CA ALA A 3 14.62 -6.34 3.82
C ALA A 3 13.30 -5.64 4.16
N SER A 4 12.39 -5.48 3.18
CA SER A 4 11.10 -4.83 3.39
C SER A 4 10.14 -5.57 4.32
N MET A 5 10.38 -6.87 4.54
CA MET A 5 9.62 -7.68 5.49
C MET A 5 10.27 -7.73 6.89
N ARG A 6 11.56 -7.43 6.99
CA ARG A 6 12.34 -7.56 8.22
C ARG A 6 12.57 -6.23 8.93
N TYR A 7 12.81 -5.17 8.16
CA TYR A 7 13.15 -3.87 8.73
C TYR A 7 11.94 -2.95 8.71
N ARG A 8 11.77 -2.22 9.79
CA ARG A 8 10.70 -1.22 9.95
C ARG A 8 10.83 -0.11 8.93
N TYR A 9 12.05 0.37 8.72
CA TYR A 9 12.38 1.39 7.73
C TYR A 9 13.42 0.87 6.78
N HIS A 10 13.24 1.14 5.52
CA HIS A 10 14.28 0.92 4.53
C HIS A 10 14.14 1.90 3.38
N PHE A 11 15.27 2.32 2.87
CA PHE A 11 15.38 3.24 1.77
C PHE A 11 15.99 2.53 0.57
N TRP A 12 15.34 2.64 -0.58
CA TRP A 12 15.82 2.02 -1.81
C TRP A 12 16.30 3.08 -2.77
N THR A 13 17.59 3.09 -3.05
CA THR A 13 18.18 3.83 -4.16
C THR A 13 18.44 2.88 -5.31
N ALA A 14 18.05 3.26 -6.48
CA ALA A 14 18.30 2.48 -7.69
C ALA A 14 18.23 3.37 -8.92
N THR A 15 18.97 3.00 -9.95
CA THR A 15 18.92 3.67 -11.25
C THR A 15 17.55 3.48 -11.93
N ARG A 16 17.28 4.22 -12.97
CA ARG A 16 16.09 4.01 -13.80
C ARG A 16 16.09 2.60 -14.38
N ALA A 17 14.93 2.04 -14.63
CA ALA A 17 14.70 0.71 -15.19
C ALA A 17 15.15 -0.50 -14.34
N THR A 18 15.47 -0.33 -13.05
CA THR A 18 15.86 -1.42 -12.14
C THR A 18 14.67 -2.10 -11.44
N SER A 19 13.47 -2.00 -11.99
CA SER A 19 12.25 -2.62 -11.43
C SER A 19 11.94 -2.23 -9.97
N LYS A 20 12.38 -1.05 -9.53
CA LYS A 20 12.18 -0.55 -8.17
C LYS A 20 10.71 -0.51 -7.78
N SER A 21 9.89 0.20 -8.55
CA SER A 21 8.44 0.29 -8.30
C SER A 21 7.77 -1.09 -8.41
N PHE A 22 8.14 -1.92 -9.39
CA PHE A 22 7.63 -3.30 -9.48
C PHE A 22 7.86 -4.06 -8.17
N THR A 23 9.09 -4.03 -7.66
CA THR A 23 9.44 -4.74 -6.41
C THR A 23 8.70 -4.14 -5.21
N ALA A 24 8.58 -2.81 -5.12
CA ALA A 24 7.87 -2.13 -4.04
C ALA A 24 6.38 -2.52 -4.00
N TYR A 25 5.70 -2.47 -5.14
CA TYR A 25 4.29 -2.86 -5.23
C TYR A 25 4.08 -4.38 -4.98
N LEU A 26 5.01 -5.21 -5.44
CA LEU A 26 4.97 -6.64 -5.12
C LEU A 26 5.15 -6.88 -3.61
N CYS A 27 6.02 -6.13 -2.94
CA CYS A 27 6.16 -6.20 -1.48
C CYS A 27 4.86 -5.78 -0.76
N ALA A 28 4.19 -4.72 -1.23
CA ALA A 28 2.90 -4.31 -0.69
C ALA A 28 1.86 -5.44 -0.82
N LEU A 29 1.78 -6.05 -2.02
CA LEU A 29 0.85 -7.14 -2.29
C LEU A 29 1.12 -8.36 -1.39
N VAL A 30 2.37 -8.79 -1.30
CA VAL A 30 2.77 -9.92 -0.45
C VAL A 30 2.48 -9.62 1.03
N ARG A 31 2.77 -8.40 1.49
CA ARG A 31 2.46 -7.98 2.86
C ARG A 31 0.95 -7.99 3.12
N ALA A 32 0.14 -7.48 2.21
CA ALA A 32 -1.32 -7.47 2.35
C ALA A 32 -1.90 -8.89 2.43
N ILE A 33 -1.36 -9.83 1.68
CA ILE A 33 -1.84 -11.23 1.68
C ILE A 33 -1.37 -11.97 2.95
N LEU A 34 -0.12 -11.80 3.35
CA LEU A 34 0.46 -12.56 4.45
C LEU A 34 0.09 -12.01 5.84
N LEU A 35 -0.19 -10.72 5.95
CA LEU A 35 -0.52 -10.07 7.22
C LEU A 35 -1.99 -9.61 7.20
N PRO A 36 -2.93 -10.37 7.78
CA PRO A 36 -4.34 -10.01 7.80
C PRO A 36 -4.59 -8.63 8.41
N ARG A 37 -5.63 -7.95 7.91
CA ARG A 37 -6.04 -6.61 8.36
C ARG A 37 -4.97 -5.54 8.26
N SER A 38 -4.00 -5.72 7.35
CA SER A 38 -3.01 -4.69 7.03
C SER A 38 -3.65 -3.58 6.20
N SER A 39 -3.43 -2.34 6.57
CA SER A 39 -3.73 -1.16 5.76
C SER A 39 -2.43 -0.60 5.21
N ILE A 40 -2.23 -0.73 3.91
CA ILE A 40 -0.98 -0.32 3.26
C ILE A 40 -1.25 0.87 2.36
N MET A 41 -0.55 1.96 2.59
CA MET A 41 -0.62 3.17 1.78
C MET A 41 0.56 3.20 0.80
N ILE A 42 0.28 3.53 -0.45
CA ILE A 42 1.30 3.87 -1.45
C ILE A 42 1.06 5.31 -1.85
N ALA A 43 2.01 6.18 -1.56
CA ALA A 43 1.89 7.61 -1.78
C ALA A 43 3.06 8.16 -2.61
N SER A 44 2.78 9.21 -3.39
CA SER A 44 3.77 9.98 -4.13
C SER A 44 3.37 11.46 -4.15
N GLU A 45 4.36 12.31 -4.39
CA GLU A 45 4.13 13.74 -4.62
C GLU A 45 3.25 13.98 -5.84
N VAL A 46 3.48 13.25 -6.94
CA VAL A 46 2.84 13.52 -8.23
C VAL A 46 1.51 12.77 -8.34
N LYS A 47 0.42 13.54 -8.30
CA LYS A 47 -0.94 13.04 -8.51
C LYS A 47 -1.11 12.45 -9.90
N GLY A 48 -1.80 11.35 -10.01
CA GLY A 48 -2.08 10.67 -11.28
C GLY A 48 -0.98 9.71 -11.74
N THR A 49 0.27 10.08 -11.64
CA THR A 49 1.39 9.21 -12.06
C THR A 49 1.43 7.94 -11.21
N VAL A 50 1.40 8.07 -9.89
CA VAL A 50 1.43 6.93 -8.96
C VAL A 50 0.24 6.00 -9.16
N ILE A 51 -0.95 6.55 -9.40
CA ILE A 51 -2.18 5.78 -9.61
C ILE A 51 -2.11 4.98 -10.91
N ASN A 52 -1.64 5.59 -12.00
CA ASN A 52 -1.50 4.91 -13.29
C ASN A 52 -0.42 3.83 -13.23
N ILE A 53 0.71 4.11 -12.59
CA ILE A 53 1.77 3.11 -12.36
C ILE A 53 1.22 1.95 -11.54
N ALA A 54 0.46 2.22 -10.48
CA ALA A 54 -0.13 1.18 -9.65
C ALA A 54 -1.10 0.30 -10.43
N LYS A 55 -2.02 0.91 -11.20
CA LYS A 55 -2.96 0.18 -12.06
C LYS A 55 -2.23 -0.77 -13.00
N ASP A 56 -1.19 -0.28 -13.69
CA ASP A 56 -0.39 -1.08 -14.60
C ASP A 56 0.32 -2.24 -13.87
N LYS A 57 0.98 -1.96 -12.74
CA LYS A 57 1.74 -2.98 -11.99
C LYS A 57 0.83 -4.04 -11.39
N PHE A 58 -0.27 -3.67 -10.77
CA PHE A 58 -1.21 -4.66 -10.21
C PHE A 58 -1.87 -5.47 -11.32
N ALA A 59 -2.23 -4.87 -12.46
CA ALA A 59 -2.72 -5.60 -13.62
C ALA A 59 -1.69 -6.60 -14.17
N GLN A 60 -0.39 -6.23 -14.19
CA GLN A 60 0.68 -7.15 -14.56
C GLN A 60 0.76 -8.33 -13.57
N PHE A 61 0.69 -8.07 -12.24
CA PHE A 61 0.72 -9.14 -11.23
C PHE A 61 -0.43 -10.12 -11.41
N PHE A 62 -1.65 -9.64 -11.54
CA PHE A 62 -2.83 -10.51 -11.71
C PHE A 62 -2.79 -11.29 -13.03
N ARG A 63 -2.24 -10.71 -14.09
CA ARG A 63 -2.04 -11.41 -15.38
C ARG A 63 -1.00 -12.54 -15.25
N HIS A 64 0.11 -12.31 -14.57
CA HIS A 64 1.16 -13.31 -14.41
C HIS A 64 0.84 -14.35 -13.33
N TRP A 65 0.11 -13.95 -12.30
CA TRP A 65 -0.27 -14.80 -11.18
C TRP A 65 -1.76 -14.67 -10.87
N PRO A 66 -2.65 -15.30 -11.66
CA PRO A 66 -4.11 -15.17 -11.49
C PRO A 66 -4.61 -15.64 -10.12
N ILE A 67 -3.83 -16.45 -9.41
CA ILE A 67 -4.16 -16.86 -8.05
C ILE A 67 -4.22 -15.68 -7.08
N LEU A 68 -3.45 -14.62 -7.32
CA LEU A 68 -3.45 -13.43 -6.46
C LEU A 68 -4.78 -12.65 -6.59
N GLU A 69 -5.41 -12.68 -7.75
CA GLU A 69 -6.72 -12.07 -7.94
C GLU A 69 -7.81 -12.77 -7.11
N LYS A 70 -7.66 -14.07 -6.86
CA LYS A 70 -8.58 -14.83 -6.01
C LYS A 70 -8.52 -14.42 -4.54
N GLU A 71 -7.46 -13.76 -4.11
CA GLU A 71 -7.34 -13.22 -2.76
C GLU A 71 -8.09 -11.89 -2.58
N LEU A 72 -8.48 -11.24 -3.68
CA LEU A 72 -9.31 -10.04 -3.60
C LEU A 72 -10.73 -10.41 -3.12
N THR A 73 -11.28 -9.57 -2.26
CA THR A 73 -12.67 -9.73 -1.83
C THR A 73 -13.62 -9.40 -2.98
N THR A 74 -14.76 -10.08 -2.99
CA THR A 74 -15.88 -9.67 -3.83
C THR A 74 -16.71 -8.70 -3.00
N ARG A 75 -16.85 -7.46 -3.43
CA ARG A 75 -17.71 -6.50 -2.74
C ARG A 75 -19.15 -6.96 -2.85
N GLN A 76 -19.82 -7.13 -1.71
CA GLN A 76 -21.22 -7.59 -1.68
C GLN A 76 -22.19 -6.57 -2.29
N ASP A 77 -21.81 -5.28 -2.32
CA ASP A 77 -22.73 -4.19 -2.71
C ASP A 77 -22.90 -4.01 -4.22
N ASP A 78 -21.94 -4.45 -5.05
CA ASP A 78 -21.99 -4.24 -6.50
C ASP A 78 -21.47 -5.42 -7.34
N GLY A 79 -21.17 -6.56 -6.72
CA GLY A 79 -20.70 -7.79 -7.40
C GLY A 79 -19.35 -7.66 -8.09
N LYS A 80 -18.64 -6.55 -7.89
CA LYS A 80 -17.32 -6.31 -8.50
C LYS A 80 -16.21 -6.88 -7.64
N THR A 81 -15.15 -7.33 -8.29
CA THR A 81 -13.88 -7.69 -7.62
C THR A 81 -13.43 -6.56 -6.71
N GLY A 82 -12.72 -6.87 -5.62
CA GLY A 82 -12.27 -5.93 -4.59
C GLY A 82 -11.30 -4.84 -5.07
N VAL A 83 -11.49 -4.36 -6.30
CA VAL A 83 -10.74 -3.26 -6.92
C VAL A 83 -11.66 -2.05 -7.02
N LYS A 84 -11.23 -0.94 -6.43
CA LYS A 84 -11.91 0.35 -6.58
C LYS A 84 -10.92 1.35 -7.18
N SER A 85 -11.34 2.00 -8.24
CA SER A 85 -10.48 2.89 -9.01
C SER A 85 -11.18 4.17 -9.39
N SER A 86 -10.48 5.29 -9.22
CA SER A 86 -10.89 6.60 -9.72
C SER A 86 -9.68 7.34 -10.29
N THR A 87 -9.88 8.60 -10.65
CA THR A 87 -8.79 9.49 -11.05
C THR A 87 -7.88 9.86 -9.87
N ASN A 88 -8.41 9.83 -8.66
CA ASN A 88 -7.73 10.32 -7.47
C ASN A 88 -7.20 9.23 -6.55
N TYR A 89 -7.63 8.00 -6.72
CA TYR A 89 -7.22 6.88 -5.88
C TYR A 89 -7.33 5.55 -6.63
N TYR A 90 -6.61 4.54 -6.13
CA TYR A 90 -6.74 3.15 -6.53
C TYR A 90 -6.65 2.29 -5.28
N GLU A 91 -7.63 1.43 -5.07
CA GLU A 91 -7.76 0.62 -3.86
C GLU A 91 -7.95 -0.84 -4.21
N LEU A 92 -7.26 -1.69 -3.43
CA LEU A 92 -7.42 -3.15 -3.46
C LEU A 92 -7.87 -3.61 -2.08
N TYR A 93 -8.91 -4.44 -2.04
CA TYR A 93 -9.46 -5.04 -0.84
C TYR A 93 -9.29 -6.54 -0.89
N PHE A 94 -8.76 -7.12 0.19
CA PHE A 94 -8.45 -8.54 0.29
C PHE A 94 -9.42 -9.27 1.22
N LYS A 95 -9.63 -10.57 0.99
CA LYS A 95 -10.51 -11.43 1.80
C LYS A 95 -10.10 -11.49 3.27
N ASN A 96 -8.80 -11.37 3.55
CA ASN A 96 -8.27 -11.37 4.92
C ASN A 96 -8.46 -10.02 5.65
N GLY A 97 -9.22 -9.09 5.09
CA GLY A 97 -9.48 -7.76 5.66
C GLY A 97 -8.37 -6.74 5.41
N SER A 98 -7.32 -7.09 4.67
CA SER A 98 -6.28 -6.15 4.29
C SER A 98 -6.71 -5.25 3.16
N GLN A 99 -6.08 -4.08 3.05
CA GLN A 99 -6.28 -3.15 1.95
C GLN A 99 -4.97 -2.52 1.50
N ILE A 100 -4.89 -2.20 0.22
CA ILE A 100 -3.85 -1.33 -0.34
C ILE A 100 -4.53 -0.11 -0.92
N THR A 101 -4.12 1.08 -0.49
CA THR A 101 -4.65 2.35 -0.98
C THR A 101 -3.53 3.15 -1.64
N VAL A 102 -3.70 3.48 -2.90
CA VAL A 102 -2.75 4.28 -3.68
C VAL A 102 -3.32 5.68 -3.87
N VAL A 103 -2.61 6.67 -3.38
CA VAL A 103 -3.05 8.07 -3.33
C VAL A 103 -1.90 9.04 -3.59
N SER A 104 -2.24 10.28 -3.94
CA SER A 104 -1.27 11.37 -3.85
C SER A 104 -1.23 11.95 -2.42
N LYS A 105 -0.20 12.73 -2.09
CA LYS A 105 -0.09 13.41 -0.80
C LYS A 105 -1.37 14.18 -0.41
N ASP A 106 -1.99 14.88 -1.36
CA ASP A 106 -3.16 15.72 -1.11
C ASP A 106 -4.41 14.91 -0.77
N THR A 107 -4.53 13.70 -1.35
CA THR A 107 -5.69 12.83 -1.15
C THR A 107 -5.46 11.82 -0.01
N SER A 108 -4.27 11.79 0.57
CA SER A 108 -3.95 10.88 1.67
C SER A 108 -4.54 11.32 3.01
N ARG A 109 -4.92 12.59 3.16
CA ARG A 109 -5.42 13.13 4.44
C ARG A 109 -6.60 12.32 4.98
N GLY A 110 -6.48 11.93 6.26
CA GLY A 110 -7.51 11.14 6.95
C GLY A 110 -7.38 9.61 6.76
N LEU A 111 -6.46 9.14 5.93
CA LEU A 111 -6.14 7.72 5.85
C LEU A 111 -5.42 7.26 7.13
N ARG A 112 -5.58 5.98 7.44
CA ARG A 112 -4.81 5.32 8.50
C ARG A 112 -4.17 4.08 7.92
N ALA A 113 -2.86 3.98 8.06
CA ALA A 113 -2.09 2.89 7.47
C ALA A 113 -1.16 2.24 8.50
N THR A 114 -1.03 0.93 8.39
CA THR A 114 -0.07 0.14 9.18
C THR A 114 1.30 0.05 8.52
N ALA A 115 1.38 0.42 7.25
CA ALA A 115 2.62 0.52 6.49
C ALA A 115 2.45 1.49 5.33
N ALA A 116 3.53 2.13 4.90
CA ALA A 116 3.53 2.98 3.71
C ALA A 116 4.71 2.68 2.80
N ILE A 117 4.48 2.89 1.52
CA ILE A 117 5.50 2.97 0.47
C ILE A 117 5.44 4.37 -0.11
N LEU A 118 6.54 5.08 -0.04
CA LEU A 118 6.68 6.42 -0.59
C LEU A 118 7.46 6.33 -1.90
N GLU A 119 6.76 6.49 -3.01
CA GLU A 119 7.36 6.56 -4.34
C GLU A 119 7.99 7.92 -4.55
N GLU A 120 9.20 7.93 -5.12
CA GLU A 120 9.95 9.16 -5.40
C GLU A 120 10.04 10.08 -4.17
N CYS A 121 10.33 9.51 -3.00
CA CYS A 121 10.32 10.21 -1.71
C CYS A 121 11.22 11.46 -1.68
N ALA A 122 12.23 11.57 -2.56
CA ALA A 122 13.05 12.76 -2.69
C ALA A 122 12.29 14.00 -3.17
N LEU A 123 11.11 13.83 -3.77
CA LEU A 123 10.25 14.92 -4.20
C LEU A 123 9.23 15.33 -3.12
N ILE A 124 9.04 14.49 -2.10
CA ILE A 124 8.12 14.77 -1.00
C ILE A 124 8.79 15.79 -0.08
N SER A 125 8.13 16.93 0.14
CA SER A 125 8.63 17.94 1.06
C SER A 125 8.64 17.42 2.51
N GLU A 126 9.55 17.92 3.34
CA GLU A 126 9.61 17.57 4.75
C GLU A 126 8.29 17.88 5.47
N GLU A 127 7.67 19.01 5.16
CA GLU A 127 6.37 19.41 5.68
C GLU A 127 5.27 18.39 5.32
N ALA A 128 5.19 17.99 4.04
CA ALA A 128 4.22 16.97 3.61
C ALA A 128 4.47 15.63 4.28
N TYR A 129 5.72 15.26 4.51
CA TYR A 129 6.06 14.04 5.21
C TYR A 129 5.67 14.10 6.68
N THR A 130 6.07 15.14 7.41
CA THR A 130 5.88 15.27 8.87
C THR A 130 4.45 15.59 9.27
N GLU A 131 3.76 16.45 8.50
CA GLU A 131 2.41 16.90 8.87
C GLU A 131 1.28 16.06 8.29
N VAL A 132 1.53 15.40 7.15
CA VAL A 132 0.48 14.65 6.45
C VAL A 132 0.72 13.15 6.50
N LEU A 133 1.86 12.66 6.01
CA LEU A 133 2.08 11.23 5.82
C LEU A 133 2.41 10.52 7.14
N TRP A 134 3.30 11.09 7.93
CA TRP A 134 3.75 10.49 9.17
C TRP A 134 2.64 10.24 10.21
N PRO A 135 1.74 11.19 10.50
CA PRO A 135 0.67 10.95 11.45
C PRO A 135 -0.29 9.82 11.06
N GLN A 136 -0.40 9.53 9.76
CA GLN A 136 -1.27 8.47 9.24
C GLN A 136 -0.72 7.06 9.49
N LEU A 137 0.59 6.95 9.75
CA LEU A 137 1.27 5.68 9.97
C LEU A 137 1.27 5.23 11.45
N ASN A 138 0.69 6.01 12.33
CA ASN A 138 0.65 5.71 13.76
C ASN A 138 -0.54 4.82 14.14
N VAL A 139 -0.73 3.72 13.39
CA VAL A 139 -1.82 2.76 13.62
C VAL A 139 -1.24 1.36 13.71
N LYS A 140 -1.58 0.67 14.79
CA LYS A 140 -1.25 -0.75 14.95
C LYS A 140 -2.21 -1.61 14.14
N ARG A 141 -1.68 -2.70 13.59
CA ARG A 141 -2.50 -3.71 12.91
C ARG A 141 -3.40 -4.42 13.94
N MET A 142 -4.63 -4.64 13.56
CA MET A 142 -5.57 -5.43 14.36
C MET A 142 -5.43 -6.92 14.03
N GLU A 143 -5.30 -7.75 15.02
CA GLU A 143 -5.30 -9.21 14.85
C GLU A 143 -6.69 -9.73 14.44
N VAL A 144 -6.74 -11.01 14.02
CA VAL A 144 -7.99 -11.64 13.54
C VAL A 144 -9.06 -11.70 14.63
N ASP A 145 -8.66 -11.83 15.89
CA ASP A 145 -9.56 -11.82 17.05
C ASP A 145 -10.07 -10.44 17.45
N GLY A 146 -9.60 -9.38 16.79
CA GLY A 146 -9.99 -8.00 17.05
C GLY A 146 -9.10 -7.27 18.06
N THR A 147 -8.11 -7.93 18.63
CA THR A 147 -7.14 -7.28 19.54
C THR A 147 -6.11 -6.48 18.74
N LEU A 148 -5.51 -5.46 19.37
CA LEU A 148 -4.39 -4.74 18.77
C LEU A 148 -3.12 -5.57 18.91
N ASN A 149 -2.35 -5.68 17.83
CA ASN A 149 -1.04 -6.32 17.87
C ASN A 149 -0.06 -5.43 18.66
N VAL A 150 0.16 -5.79 19.92
CA VAL A 150 1.03 -5.03 20.83
C VAL A 150 2.51 -5.25 20.53
N ASP A 151 2.86 -6.37 19.90
CA ASP A 151 4.24 -6.73 19.56
C ASP A 151 4.69 -6.10 18.25
N GLU A 152 3.74 -5.71 17.39
CA GLU A 152 4.05 -4.93 16.20
C GLU A 152 4.36 -3.49 16.64
N PRO A 153 5.61 -3.02 16.46
CA PRO A 153 5.92 -1.65 16.81
C PRO A 153 4.96 -0.75 16.03
N SER A 154 4.31 0.18 16.73
CA SER A 154 3.58 1.24 16.05
C SER A 154 4.49 1.82 14.99
N SER A 155 3.98 1.99 13.78
CA SER A 155 4.66 2.82 12.79
C SER A 155 5.02 4.12 13.45
N PRO A 156 6.12 4.66 13.08
CA PRO A 156 7.11 5.44 13.82
C PRO A 156 6.60 6.04 15.06
#